data_69b2d01d40b4e41ed920a469a3435b6e
#
_entry.id   69b2d01d40b4e41ed920a469a3435b6e
#
_cell.length_a   1.000
_cell.length_b   1.000
_cell.length_c   1.000
_cell.angle_alpha   90.00
_cell.angle_beta   90.00
_cell.angle_gamma   90.00
#
_symmetry.space_group_name_H-M   'P 1'
#
loop_
_entity.id
_entity.type
_entity.pdbx_description
1 polymer ?
#
loop_
_entity_poly.entity_id
_entity_poly.type
_entity_poly.pdbx_seq_one_letter_code
_entity_poly.pdbx_strand_id
1 'polypeptide(L)'
;YAVNIDTDDLHDSLSGKEYYNVFRNVGTTQQIGVVTQSGEVFTGGTPIKGTPDSLFAQVRVDEDNAEATTRIRTQSLKSTALITLAEQEASISQANDDSKVISEEELDVVDSGVELTTPRSIVTGSEMSVSGTVTSGVDTVVMYAETNDQFERVDLDSKQDGAISDISVDGTDFDEERRLTVGDAPGNDILSFPGRHRVAVLSKSSILSDHKQVPTVLSRPELMTKPASIHPVRVRQANISLNPIDTDGQAATTADTVNASGEIRGRETGVIIAVGQRGSVESAIVETTNFSVEFPAETFSQGIIDVFAVSPGRDMQFGDGNIPKRESANDINSESAALQAYIQLISEERDYTKQQITSVIYNETSRDTASDDPIVVRELQLSDPTISIDVPAANQNIPEGERLIVNGTTNVGLDNGLIDISLNGQNESVRAGSIVSRGETTWNGSIRTKGLSSGTYTISVEIQGQTSRREIVITQ
;
A
#
# COMPACT_ATOMS: atom_id res chain seq x y z
N TYR A 1 14.21 34.52 -3.57
CA TYR A 1 14.82 34.58 -4.90
C TYR A 1 16.00 35.54 -4.85
N ALA A 2 17.17 35.14 -5.31
CA ALA A 2 18.34 36.00 -5.44
C ALA A 2 18.41 36.46 -6.90
N VAL A 3 18.31 37.74 -7.14
CA VAL A 3 18.55 38.33 -8.44
C VAL A 3 20.03 38.64 -8.51
N ASN A 4 20.74 37.96 -9.39
CA ASN A 4 22.14 38.28 -9.72
C ASN A 4 22.11 39.24 -10.89
N ILE A 5 22.64 40.41 -10.69
CA ILE A 5 22.73 41.43 -11.74
C ILE A 5 24.17 41.35 -12.29
N ASP A 6 24.27 40.79 -13.48
CA ASP A 6 25.54 40.81 -14.19
C ASP A 6 25.75 42.22 -14.80
N THR A 7 26.86 42.82 -14.44
CA THR A 7 27.17 44.20 -14.83
C THR A 7 28.15 44.33 -16.00
N ASP A 8 28.48 43.21 -16.66
CA ASP A 8 29.40 43.23 -17.80
C ASP A 8 28.88 44.14 -18.94
N ASP A 9 27.55 44.19 -19.11
CA ASP A 9 26.92 45.14 -20.09
C ASP A 9 26.83 46.57 -19.56
N LEU A 10 27.11 46.82 -18.29
CA LEU A 10 27.02 48.11 -17.63
C LEU A 10 28.34 48.87 -17.64
N HIS A 11 29.43 48.26 -18.04
CA HIS A 11 30.81 48.75 -17.85
C HIS A 11 31.13 50.07 -18.53
N ASP A 12 30.49 50.36 -19.68
CA ASP A 12 30.82 51.59 -20.43
C ASP A 12 30.12 52.88 -19.90
N SER A 13 29.06 52.72 -19.11
CA SER A 13 28.28 53.84 -18.56
C SER A 13 28.54 54.12 -17.07
N LEU A 14 29.38 53.33 -16.39
CA LEU A 14 29.50 53.25 -14.94
C LEU A 14 30.62 54.07 -14.28
N SER A 15 31.34 54.89 -14.99
CA SER A 15 32.43 55.64 -14.40
C SER A 15 31.94 56.58 -13.26
N GLY A 16 32.05 56.11 -12.02
CA GLY A 16 31.87 56.93 -10.81
C GLY A 16 30.55 56.76 -10.07
N LYS A 17 29.74 55.77 -10.35
CA LYS A 17 28.49 55.52 -9.61
C LYS A 17 28.55 54.19 -8.88
N GLU A 18 28.45 54.24 -7.55
CA GLU A 18 28.51 53.06 -6.65
C GLU A 18 27.15 52.40 -6.41
N TYR A 19 26.04 53.02 -6.81
CA TYR A 19 24.69 52.58 -6.43
C TYR A 19 23.71 52.60 -7.61
N TYR A 20 22.88 51.58 -7.65
CA TYR A 20 21.79 51.43 -8.63
C TYR A 20 20.46 51.26 -7.93
N ASN A 21 19.39 51.68 -8.55
CA ASN A 21 18.03 51.50 -8.10
C ASN A 21 17.40 50.31 -8.78
N VAL A 22 16.89 49.38 -8.02
CA VAL A 22 16.12 48.25 -8.52
C VAL A 22 14.65 48.55 -8.26
N PHE A 23 13.90 48.69 -9.33
CA PHE A 23 12.46 48.88 -9.27
C PHE A 23 11.77 47.59 -9.63
N ARG A 24 10.58 47.44 -9.11
CA ARG A 24 9.71 46.37 -9.40
C ARG A 24 8.34 46.91 -9.74
N ASN A 25 7.82 46.55 -10.87
CA ASN A 25 6.45 46.80 -11.27
C ASN A 25 5.63 45.51 -11.06
N VAL A 26 4.67 45.55 -10.14
CA VAL A 26 3.69 44.49 -9.93
C VAL A 26 2.35 45.12 -10.19
N GLY A 27 1.59 44.61 -11.15
CA GLY A 27 0.26 45.12 -11.53
C GLY A 27 -0.53 45.76 -10.39
N THR A 28 -1.06 46.81 -10.62
CA THR A 28 -1.81 47.92 -10.03
C THR A 28 -2.18 48.01 -8.55
N THR A 29 -1.82 47.15 -7.61
CA THR A 29 -2.40 47.26 -6.25
C THR A 29 -1.52 46.88 -5.05
N GLN A 30 -0.19 46.70 -5.18
CA GLN A 30 0.59 46.24 -3.99
C GLN A 30 1.68 47.20 -3.57
N GLN A 31 1.56 47.65 -2.29
CA GLN A 31 2.63 48.33 -1.56
C GLN A 31 3.74 47.35 -1.18
N ILE A 32 4.96 47.63 -1.55
CA ILE A 32 6.09 46.76 -1.29
C ILE A 32 7.17 47.55 -0.53
N GLY A 33 7.82 46.87 0.43
CA GLY A 33 8.81 47.44 1.28
C GLY A 33 10.14 47.75 0.53
N VAL A 34 10.91 48.69 1.06
CA VAL A 34 12.24 49.06 0.59
C VAL A 34 13.27 48.03 1.05
N VAL A 35 14.11 47.55 0.17
CA VAL A 35 15.25 46.69 0.52
C VAL A 35 16.49 47.55 0.74
N THR A 36 17.16 47.39 1.87
CA THR A 36 18.40 48.13 2.17
C THR A 36 19.63 47.40 1.64
N GLN A 37 20.74 48.10 1.64
CA GLN A 37 22.09 47.66 1.24
C GLN A 37 22.57 46.35 1.97
N SER A 38 22.01 46.01 3.12
CA SER A 38 22.29 44.78 3.85
C SER A 38 21.41 43.60 3.46
N GLY A 39 20.53 43.76 2.48
CA GLY A 39 19.56 42.72 2.10
C GLY A 39 18.36 42.59 3.05
N GLU A 40 18.21 43.47 4.01
CA GLU A 40 17.05 43.51 4.91
C GLU A 40 15.87 44.21 4.24
N VAL A 41 14.70 43.55 4.26
CA VAL A 41 13.45 44.17 3.81
C VAL A 41 12.89 45.02 4.93
N PHE A 42 12.82 46.34 4.77
CA PHE A 42 12.10 47.21 5.65
C PHE A 42 10.58 47.02 5.49
N THR A 43 10.00 46.20 6.35
CA THR A 43 8.54 46.15 6.53
C THR A 43 8.19 47.25 7.53
N GLY A 44 7.90 48.42 7.07
CA GLY A 44 7.51 49.52 7.96
C GLY A 44 7.95 50.90 7.53
N GLY A 45 8.63 51.01 6.42
CA GLY A 45 8.91 52.31 5.80
C GLY A 45 7.63 53.00 5.35
N THR A 46 7.56 54.31 5.55
CA THR A 46 6.43 55.12 5.05
C THR A 46 6.25 54.85 3.56
N PRO A 47 5.05 54.49 3.09
CA PRO A 47 4.82 54.27 1.65
C PRO A 47 5.27 55.48 0.90
N ILE A 48 6.07 55.30 -0.15
CA ILE A 48 6.47 56.40 -1.01
C ILE A 48 5.19 56.84 -1.76
N LYS A 49 4.69 57.99 -1.35
CA LYS A 49 3.48 58.58 -1.92
C LYS A 49 3.73 58.86 -3.41
N GLY A 50 3.01 58.18 -4.28
CA GLY A 50 2.92 58.55 -5.67
C GLY A 50 2.93 57.46 -6.73
N THR A 51 3.34 56.23 -6.42
CA THR A 51 3.29 55.09 -7.33
C THR A 51 2.95 53.83 -6.58
N PRO A 52 1.72 53.31 -6.67
CA PRO A 52 1.28 52.14 -5.95
C PRO A 52 2.01 50.85 -6.36
N ASP A 53 2.76 50.84 -7.44
CA ASP A 53 3.08 49.63 -8.18
C ASP A 53 4.56 49.31 -8.26
N SER A 54 5.44 50.08 -7.62
CA SER A 54 6.88 49.87 -7.76
C SER A 54 7.57 49.61 -6.42
N LEU A 55 8.34 48.56 -6.42
CA LEU A 55 9.30 48.29 -5.33
C LEU A 55 10.57 49.05 -5.65
N PHE A 56 11.13 49.62 -4.63
CA PHE A 56 12.40 50.26 -4.71
C PHE A 56 13.42 49.56 -3.83
N ALA A 57 14.53 49.13 -4.41
CA ALA A 57 15.74 48.67 -3.74
C ALA A 57 16.92 49.41 -4.29
N GLN A 58 17.84 49.84 -3.44
CA GLN A 58 19.10 50.38 -3.87
C GLN A 58 20.20 49.34 -3.64
N VAL A 59 20.88 48.95 -4.70
CA VAL A 59 21.98 47.99 -4.68
C VAL A 59 23.32 48.69 -4.90
N ARG A 60 24.32 48.24 -4.20
CA ARG A 60 25.69 48.63 -4.40
C ARG A 60 26.39 47.59 -5.27
N VAL A 61 27.06 48.05 -6.30
CA VAL A 61 27.90 47.16 -7.10
C VAL A 61 29.27 47.05 -6.40
N ASP A 62 29.76 45.84 -6.30
CA ASP A 62 31.13 45.59 -5.82
C ASP A 62 32.10 45.98 -6.95
N GLU A 63 32.98 46.93 -6.66
CA GLU A 63 33.94 47.46 -7.64
C GLU A 63 34.97 46.42 -8.10
N ASP A 64 35.23 45.38 -7.24
CA ASP A 64 36.20 44.35 -7.55
C ASP A 64 35.68 43.27 -8.50
N ASN A 65 34.37 43.00 -8.44
CA ASN A 65 33.72 41.89 -9.17
C ASN A 65 32.73 42.38 -10.21
N ALA A 66 32.41 43.65 -10.26
CA ALA A 66 31.35 44.23 -11.08
C ALA A 66 29.98 43.59 -10.91
N GLU A 67 29.71 42.95 -9.77
CA GLU A 67 28.50 42.26 -9.44
C GLU A 67 27.71 42.93 -8.34
N ALA A 68 26.39 42.86 -8.41
CA ALA A 68 25.52 43.22 -7.29
C ALA A 68 24.45 42.18 -7.09
N THR A 69 24.30 41.67 -5.88
CA THR A 69 23.27 40.70 -5.52
C THR A 69 22.25 41.33 -4.58
N THR A 70 20.99 41.25 -4.95
CA THR A 70 19.90 41.60 -4.03
C THR A 70 18.91 40.47 -3.89
N ARG A 71 18.22 40.42 -2.74
CA ARG A 71 17.18 39.41 -2.46
C ARG A 71 15.83 40.07 -2.46
N ILE A 72 14.92 39.53 -3.28
CA ILE A 72 13.54 39.98 -3.35
C ILE A 72 12.66 38.95 -2.63
N ARG A 73 11.87 39.38 -1.64
CA ARG A 73 10.86 38.51 -1.01
C ARG A 73 9.70 38.30 -1.98
N THR A 74 9.58 37.09 -2.48
CA THR A 74 8.52 36.72 -3.44
C THR A 74 7.15 36.59 -2.80
N GLN A 75 7.04 36.42 -1.47
CA GLN A 75 5.76 36.34 -0.75
C GLN A 75 4.83 37.54 -0.96
N SER A 76 5.40 38.69 -1.29
CA SER A 76 4.61 39.89 -1.61
C SER A 76 4.26 40.03 -3.09
N LEU A 77 4.72 39.07 -3.93
CA LEU A 77 4.50 39.02 -5.35
C LEU A 77 3.38 38.06 -5.68
N LYS A 78 2.36 38.49 -6.41
CA LYS A 78 1.20 37.64 -6.73
C LYS A 78 1.16 37.12 -8.17
N SER A 79 2.04 37.60 -9.03
CA SER A 79 2.08 37.26 -10.45
C SER A 79 3.41 37.64 -11.05
N THR A 80 3.51 37.62 -12.32
CA THR A 80 4.65 38.14 -13.10
C THR A 80 5.03 39.55 -12.64
N ALA A 81 6.27 39.72 -12.25
CA ALA A 81 6.84 41.01 -11.83
C ALA A 81 7.92 41.45 -12.81
N LEU A 82 7.85 42.69 -13.30
CA LEU A 82 8.90 43.27 -14.04
C LEU A 82 9.97 43.85 -13.08
N ILE A 83 11.18 43.41 -13.19
CA ILE A 83 12.34 43.91 -12.41
C ILE A 83 13.09 44.88 -13.31
N THR A 84 13.13 46.12 -12.88
CA THR A 84 13.80 47.19 -13.66
C THR A 84 15.03 47.70 -12.89
N LEU A 85 16.19 47.63 -13.50
CA LEU A 85 17.42 48.21 -13.00
C LEU A 85 17.56 49.61 -13.62
N ALA A 86 17.75 50.62 -12.77
CA ALA A 86 17.88 52.01 -13.22
C ALA A 86 19.03 52.74 -12.51
N GLU A 87 19.42 53.86 -13.07
CA GLU A 87 20.45 54.75 -12.48
C GLU A 87 20.04 55.24 -11.06
N GLN A 88 21.02 55.49 -10.20
CA GLN A 88 20.80 55.95 -8.82
C GLN A 88 19.93 57.21 -8.68
N GLU A 89 20.05 58.10 -9.65
CA GLU A 89 19.31 59.38 -9.66
C GLU A 89 17.90 59.26 -10.22
N ALA A 90 17.54 58.09 -10.78
CA ALA A 90 16.21 57.87 -11.31
C ALA A 90 15.18 57.88 -10.18
N SER A 91 14.19 58.74 -10.29
CA SER A 91 13.04 58.72 -9.39
C SER A 91 12.10 57.61 -9.84
N ILE A 92 11.22 57.15 -8.91
CA ILE A 92 10.21 56.12 -9.20
C ILE A 92 9.34 56.50 -10.41
N SER A 93 9.04 57.80 -10.59
CA SER A 93 8.28 58.30 -11.74
C SER A 93 9.08 58.23 -13.06
N GLN A 94 10.37 58.03 -13.01
CA GLN A 94 11.29 57.88 -14.15
C GLN A 94 11.70 56.44 -14.40
N ALA A 95 11.23 55.49 -13.61
CA ALA A 95 11.45 54.07 -13.85
C ALA A 95 10.80 53.56 -15.15
N ASN A 96 9.87 54.33 -15.70
CA ASN A 96 9.27 54.09 -17.01
C ASN A 96 9.88 54.96 -18.11
N ASP A 97 10.99 55.67 -17.83
CA ASP A 97 11.71 56.47 -18.83
C ASP A 97 12.89 55.62 -19.34
N ASP A 98 12.72 55.09 -20.55
CA ASP A 98 13.71 54.24 -21.24
C ASP A 98 15.12 54.84 -21.23
N SER A 99 15.27 56.16 -21.08
CA SER A 99 16.58 56.83 -21.05
C SER A 99 17.37 56.62 -19.74
N LYS A 100 16.73 56.09 -18.68
CA LYS A 100 17.34 55.86 -17.36
C LYS A 100 17.25 54.42 -16.90
N VAL A 101 16.57 53.60 -17.64
CA VAL A 101 16.49 52.15 -17.42
C VAL A 101 17.73 51.51 -18.05
N ILE A 102 18.39 50.68 -17.28
CA ILE A 102 19.58 49.97 -17.69
C ILE A 102 19.22 48.58 -18.20
N SER A 103 18.36 47.87 -17.45
CA SER A 103 17.90 46.56 -17.81
C SER A 103 16.51 46.29 -17.23
N GLU A 104 15.75 45.50 -17.93
CA GLU A 104 14.44 44.99 -17.47
C GLU A 104 14.37 43.46 -17.64
N GLU A 105 13.95 42.78 -16.57
CA GLU A 105 13.74 41.35 -16.60
C GLU A 105 12.37 41.00 -16.04
N GLU A 106 11.68 40.13 -16.73
CA GLU A 106 10.39 39.62 -16.31
C GLU A 106 10.59 38.42 -15.36
N LEU A 107 10.11 38.53 -14.13
CA LEU A 107 10.15 37.49 -13.13
C LEU A 107 8.77 36.89 -12.93
N ASP A 108 8.58 35.69 -13.36
CA ASP A 108 7.39 34.92 -13.02
C ASP A 108 7.43 34.45 -11.59
N VAL A 109 6.52 34.98 -10.79
CA VAL A 109 6.32 34.54 -9.43
C VAL A 109 5.21 33.53 -9.40
N VAL A 110 5.58 32.30 -9.37
CA VAL A 110 4.64 31.19 -9.13
C VAL A 110 4.61 30.92 -7.65
N ASP A 111 3.41 30.65 -7.09
CA ASP A 111 3.31 30.11 -5.75
C ASP A 111 4.23 28.89 -5.67
N SER A 112 5.00 28.77 -4.58
CA SER A 112 5.80 27.57 -4.32
C SER A 112 4.85 26.41 -4.00
N GLY A 113 4.02 26.09 -4.98
CA GLY A 113 3.02 25.04 -4.87
C GLY A 113 3.72 23.71 -4.82
N VAL A 114 3.31 22.91 -3.84
CA VAL A 114 3.54 21.48 -3.84
C VAL A 114 2.19 20.84 -4.13
N GLU A 115 2.11 20.05 -5.17
CA GLU A 115 0.93 19.26 -5.49
C GLU A 115 1.23 17.80 -5.16
N LEU A 116 0.48 17.23 -4.23
CA LEU A 116 0.66 15.87 -3.74
C LEU A 116 -0.30 14.93 -4.46
N THR A 117 0.23 13.80 -4.97
CA THR A 117 -0.53 12.71 -5.58
C THR A 117 -0.39 11.46 -4.70
N THR A 118 -0.75 11.54 -3.45
CA THR A 118 -0.69 10.35 -2.58
C THR A 118 -1.93 9.47 -2.77
N PRO A 119 -1.83 8.14 -2.56
CA PRO A 119 -2.99 7.27 -2.62
C PRO A 119 -4.03 7.68 -1.57
N ARG A 120 -5.30 7.66 -1.94
CA ARG A 120 -6.41 8.01 -1.03
C ARG A 120 -6.61 6.98 0.09
N SER A 121 -6.00 5.82 -0.04
CA SER A 121 -6.09 4.73 0.94
C SER A 121 -4.80 3.92 0.95
N ILE A 122 -4.28 3.71 2.13
CA ILE A 122 -3.15 2.83 2.42
C ILE A 122 -3.58 1.76 3.43
N VAL A 123 -2.82 0.69 3.55
CA VAL A 123 -3.04 -0.36 4.56
C VAL A 123 -1.93 -0.25 5.59
N THR A 124 -2.24 -0.43 6.87
CA THR A 124 -1.22 -0.40 7.93
C THR A 124 -0.09 -1.39 7.64
N GLY A 125 1.16 -0.92 7.71
CA GLY A 125 2.35 -1.72 7.46
C GLY A 125 2.66 -2.02 5.98
N SER A 126 1.85 -1.53 5.01
CA SER A 126 2.22 -1.55 3.60
C SER A 126 3.14 -0.38 3.27
N GLU A 127 3.81 -0.47 2.15
CA GLU A 127 4.53 0.67 1.59
C GLU A 127 3.56 1.81 1.25
N MET A 128 3.99 3.03 1.51
CA MET A 128 3.31 4.26 1.13
C MET A 128 4.10 4.93 0.03
N SER A 129 3.49 5.08 -1.14
CA SER A 129 4.02 5.90 -2.22
C SER A 129 3.58 7.34 -2.01
N VAL A 130 4.53 8.26 -2.00
CA VAL A 130 4.32 9.70 -1.87
C VAL A 130 4.92 10.36 -3.09
N SER A 131 4.10 10.77 -4.03
CA SER A 131 4.53 11.42 -5.26
C SER A 131 3.81 12.73 -5.49
N GLY A 132 4.40 13.60 -6.30
CA GLY A 132 3.79 14.85 -6.62
C GLY A 132 4.70 15.75 -7.43
N THR A 133 4.25 16.98 -7.61
CA THR A 133 4.99 18.00 -8.34
C THR A 133 5.24 19.23 -7.49
N VAL A 134 6.32 19.92 -7.78
CA VAL A 134 6.68 21.19 -7.15
C VAL A 134 6.97 22.24 -8.20
N THR A 135 6.87 23.49 -7.81
CA THR A 135 7.36 24.56 -8.66
C THR A 135 8.89 24.55 -8.74
N SER A 136 9.43 25.04 -9.85
CA SER A 136 10.88 25.13 -10.09
C SER A 136 11.59 25.83 -8.92
N GLY A 137 12.74 25.29 -8.50
CA GLY A 137 13.56 25.83 -7.40
C GLY A 137 13.24 25.26 -6.02
N VAL A 138 12.40 24.23 -5.93
CA VAL A 138 12.21 23.44 -4.71
C VAL A 138 13.04 22.16 -4.82
N ASP A 139 14.06 22.01 -3.99
CA ASP A 139 14.97 20.85 -4.02
C ASP A 139 14.53 19.73 -3.09
N THR A 140 13.70 20.06 -2.09
CA THR A 140 13.34 19.12 -1.04
C THR A 140 11.96 19.43 -0.48
N VAL A 141 11.16 18.40 -0.27
CA VAL A 141 9.86 18.47 0.40
C VAL A 141 9.86 17.67 1.69
N VAL A 142 8.96 18.03 2.59
CA VAL A 142 8.78 17.38 3.89
C VAL A 142 7.33 17.02 4.10
N MET A 143 7.09 15.90 4.76
CA MET A 143 5.75 15.38 4.99
C MET A 143 5.39 15.38 6.47
N TYR A 144 4.12 15.66 6.75
CA TYR A 144 3.52 15.64 8.09
C TYR A 144 2.20 14.90 8.06
N ALA A 145 1.85 14.28 9.19
CA ALA A 145 0.53 13.68 9.44
C ALA A 145 -0.22 14.45 10.53
N GLU A 146 -1.53 14.68 10.33
CA GLU A 146 -2.36 15.43 11.27
C GLU A 146 -2.78 14.57 12.47
N THR A 147 -2.61 15.11 13.68
CA THR A 147 -3.19 14.60 14.91
C THR A 147 -3.85 15.74 15.68
N ASN A 148 -5.13 15.62 16.00
CA ASN A 148 -5.91 16.68 16.66
C ASN A 148 -5.72 18.04 15.95
N ASP A 149 -4.98 18.98 16.58
CA ASP A 149 -4.71 20.33 16.06
C ASP A 149 -3.23 20.54 15.67
N GLN A 150 -2.48 19.48 15.50
CA GLN A 150 -1.05 19.51 15.18
C GLN A 150 -0.75 18.64 13.96
N PHE A 151 0.40 18.89 13.35
CA PHE A 151 0.95 18.10 12.27
C PHE A 151 2.32 17.57 12.70
N GLU A 152 2.47 16.27 12.72
CA GLU A 152 3.67 15.58 13.18
C GLU A 152 4.46 15.03 12.00
N ARG A 153 5.78 15.17 12.06
CA ARG A 153 6.67 14.80 10.98
C ARG A 153 6.59 13.32 10.68
N VAL A 154 6.49 12.97 9.39
CA VAL A 154 6.55 11.61 8.87
C VAL A 154 7.97 11.35 8.39
N ASP A 155 8.52 10.20 8.75
CA ASP A 155 9.77 9.68 8.22
C ASP A 155 9.49 8.62 7.16
N LEU A 156 10.00 8.85 5.97
CA LEU A 156 9.91 7.93 4.85
C LEU A 156 11.23 7.18 4.61
N ASP A 157 12.25 7.34 5.47
CA ASP A 157 13.50 6.58 5.34
C ASP A 157 13.43 5.29 6.16
N SER A 158 13.88 4.20 5.56
CA SER A 158 14.02 2.90 6.23
C SER A 158 15.26 2.79 7.12
N LYS A 159 16.10 3.83 7.18
CA LYS A 159 17.29 3.84 8.01
C LYS A 159 16.93 4.27 9.42
N GLN A 160 16.97 3.36 10.36
CA GLN A 160 16.83 3.64 11.79
C GLN A 160 18.09 4.36 12.34
N ASP A 161 18.45 5.51 11.74
CA ASP A 161 19.59 6.31 12.20
C ASP A 161 19.17 7.46 13.15
N GLY A 162 17.88 7.57 13.43
CA GLY A 162 17.29 8.58 14.31
C GLY A 162 17.13 9.95 13.64
N ALA A 163 17.45 10.09 12.38
CA ALA A 163 17.23 11.30 11.59
C ALA A 163 16.00 11.15 10.73
N ILE A 164 15.03 12.07 10.86
CA ILE A 164 13.84 12.08 9.99
C ILE A 164 14.23 12.57 8.62
N SER A 165 14.02 11.76 7.61
CA SER A 165 14.40 12.05 6.24
C SER A 165 13.50 13.07 5.56
N ASP A 166 14.07 13.74 4.59
CA ASP A 166 13.37 14.62 3.67
C ASP A 166 13.20 13.92 2.33
N ILE A 167 12.18 14.29 1.57
CA ILE A 167 11.95 13.78 0.21
C ILE A 167 12.71 14.67 -0.78
N SER A 168 13.60 14.07 -1.55
CA SER A 168 14.34 14.77 -2.60
C SER A 168 13.46 15.02 -3.83
N VAL A 169 13.65 16.16 -4.47
CA VAL A 169 12.95 16.53 -5.71
C VAL A 169 13.91 16.36 -6.89
N ASP A 170 13.45 15.72 -7.95
CA ASP A 170 14.18 15.61 -9.21
C ASP A 170 13.48 16.50 -10.26
N GLY A 171 14.14 17.60 -10.62
CA GLY A 171 13.53 18.62 -11.49
C GLY A 171 12.32 19.30 -10.85
N THR A 172 11.12 18.91 -11.22
CA THR A 172 9.85 19.37 -10.64
C THR A 172 9.04 18.28 -10.00
N ASP A 173 9.55 17.05 -9.99
CA ASP A 173 8.82 15.88 -9.53
C ASP A 173 9.48 15.29 -8.29
N PHE A 174 8.68 14.72 -7.41
CA PHE A 174 9.16 13.90 -6.33
C PHE A 174 8.36 12.60 -6.27
N ASP A 175 9.07 11.51 -5.98
CA ASP A 175 8.49 10.19 -5.81
C ASP A 175 9.29 9.43 -4.76
N GLU A 176 8.63 9.00 -3.70
CA GLU A 176 9.22 8.22 -2.64
C GLU A 176 8.27 7.09 -2.24
N GLU A 177 8.77 5.89 -2.21
CA GLU A 177 8.01 4.71 -1.80
C GLU A 177 8.73 4.03 -0.65
N ARG A 178 8.10 4.04 0.52
CA ARG A 178 8.67 3.49 1.74
C ARG A 178 7.60 2.89 2.63
N ARG A 179 8.04 1.94 3.42
CA ARG A 179 7.24 1.41 4.52
C ARG A 179 7.33 2.35 5.72
N LEU A 180 6.16 2.70 6.27
CA LEU A 180 6.09 3.45 7.50
C LEU A 180 6.32 2.51 8.68
N THR A 181 7.45 2.69 9.38
CA THR A 181 7.77 1.93 10.59
C THR A 181 7.28 2.68 11.83
N VAL A 182 6.61 1.98 12.72
CA VAL A 182 6.15 2.51 14.01
C VAL A 182 7.38 2.81 14.89
N GLY A 183 7.40 3.99 15.50
CA GLY A 183 8.49 4.43 16.36
C GLY A 183 9.59 5.23 15.67
N ASP A 184 9.67 5.26 14.34
CA ASP A 184 10.71 6.04 13.63
C ASP A 184 10.42 7.54 13.72
N ALA A 185 9.16 7.93 13.57
CA ALA A 185 8.73 9.32 13.74
C ALA A 185 7.29 9.40 14.26
N PRO A 186 6.91 10.49 14.96
CA PRO A 186 5.55 10.65 15.49
C PRO A 186 4.47 10.57 14.41
N GLY A 187 4.73 11.09 13.20
CA GLY A 187 3.79 10.99 12.08
C GLY A 187 3.61 9.57 11.56
N ASN A 188 4.62 8.71 11.67
CA ASN A 188 4.52 7.29 11.33
C ASN A 188 3.56 6.57 12.29
N ASP A 189 3.65 6.88 13.59
CA ASP A 189 2.75 6.33 14.59
C ASP A 189 1.30 6.68 14.29
N ILE A 190 1.02 7.94 13.90
CA ILE A 190 -0.32 8.38 13.50
C ILE A 190 -0.84 7.56 12.32
N LEU A 191 -0.03 7.41 11.27
CA LEU A 191 -0.40 6.68 10.05
C LEU A 191 -0.39 5.15 10.22
N SER A 192 0.07 4.64 11.36
CA SER A 192 -0.03 3.22 11.71
C SER A 192 -1.41 2.83 12.24
N PHE A 193 -2.24 3.79 12.65
CA PHE A 193 -3.58 3.51 13.16
C PHE A 193 -4.64 3.59 12.06
N PRO A 194 -5.53 2.59 11.95
CA PRO A 194 -6.65 2.64 11.03
C PRO A 194 -7.55 3.85 11.30
N GLY A 195 -7.89 4.57 10.23
CA GLY A 195 -8.71 5.77 10.37
C GLY A 195 -8.67 6.67 9.15
N ARG A 196 -9.20 7.88 9.34
CA ARG A 196 -9.07 8.96 8.37
C ARG A 196 -8.08 9.97 8.92
N HIS A 197 -6.99 10.14 8.21
CA HIS A 197 -5.93 11.06 8.53
C HIS A 197 -5.81 12.11 7.43
N ARG A 198 -5.12 13.20 7.71
CA ARG A 198 -4.67 14.14 6.70
C ARG A 198 -3.15 14.15 6.71
N VAL A 199 -2.58 14.20 5.52
CA VAL A 199 -1.16 14.40 5.32
C VAL A 199 -0.93 15.73 4.63
N ALA A 200 0.14 16.39 5.02
CA ALA A 200 0.55 17.66 4.43
C ALA A 200 1.96 17.52 3.89
N VAL A 201 2.19 17.98 2.68
CA VAL A 201 3.51 18.08 2.07
C VAL A 201 3.77 19.53 1.72
N LEU A 202 4.97 19.99 2.02
CA LEU A 202 5.39 21.36 1.76
C LEU A 202 6.90 21.43 1.50
N SER A 203 7.35 22.49 0.82
CA SER A 203 8.78 22.66 0.58
C SER A 203 9.54 22.89 1.89
N LYS A 204 10.70 22.26 2.03
CA LYS A 204 11.59 22.46 3.19
C LYS A 204 11.98 23.92 3.37
N SER A 205 12.23 24.64 2.28
CA SER A 205 12.59 26.05 2.30
C SER A 205 11.50 26.93 2.91
N SER A 206 10.23 26.60 2.71
CA SER A 206 9.09 27.37 3.30
C SER A 206 9.03 27.23 4.83
N ILE A 207 9.56 26.14 5.39
CA ILE A 207 9.63 25.94 6.84
C ILE A 207 10.86 26.65 7.41
N LEU A 208 12.01 26.49 6.74
CA LEU A 208 13.28 27.08 7.21
C LEU A 208 13.28 28.60 7.15
N SER A 209 12.31 29.24 6.48
CA SER A 209 12.12 30.68 6.55
C SER A 209 11.84 31.18 7.99
N ASP A 210 11.15 30.38 8.78
CA ASP A 210 10.71 30.73 10.13
C ASP A 210 11.43 29.94 11.24
N HIS A 211 12.05 28.82 10.87
CA HIS A 211 12.73 27.90 11.77
C HIS A 211 14.19 27.68 11.37
N LYS A 212 15.07 27.49 12.36
CA LYS A 212 16.48 27.13 12.10
C LYS A 212 16.65 25.68 11.61
N GLN A 213 15.70 24.83 11.96
CA GLN A 213 15.64 23.41 11.60
C GLN A 213 14.19 23.05 11.30
N VAL A 214 13.98 22.01 10.52
CA VAL A 214 12.65 21.49 10.27
C VAL A 214 12.08 20.92 11.57
N PRO A 215 10.99 21.47 12.12
CA PRO A 215 10.42 21.01 13.37
C PRO A 215 9.78 19.63 13.21
N THR A 216 9.77 18.83 14.27
CA THR A 216 9.06 17.55 14.32
C THR A 216 7.56 17.72 14.43
N VAL A 217 7.10 18.87 14.94
CA VAL A 217 5.69 19.21 15.12
C VAL A 217 5.43 20.63 14.62
N LEU A 218 4.37 20.81 13.82
CA LEU A 218 3.83 22.09 13.39
C LEU A 218 2.40 22.24 13.92
N SER A 219 2.08 23.41 14.44
CA SER A 219 0.68 23.71 14.75
C SER A 219 -0.14 23.88 13.48
N ARG A 220 -1.42 23.56 13.54
CA ARG A 220 -2.33 23.76 12.39
C ARG A 220 -2.36 25.21 11.89
N PRO A 221 -2.47 26.25 12.76
CA PRO A 221 -2.39 27.63 12.29
C PRO A 221 -1.08 27.95 11.55
N GLU A 222 0.02 27.44 12.04
CA GLU A 222 1.35 27.64 11.43
C GLU A 222 1.45 26.98 10.05
N LEU A 223 1.00 25.72 9.91
CA LEU A 223 0.98 25.04 8.62
C LEU A 223 0.10 25.79 7.60
N MET A 224 -1.07 26.31 8.03
CA MET A 224 -2.00 27.01 7.16
C MET A 224 -1.48 28.35 6.63
N THR A 225 -0.39 28.88 7.21
CA THR A 225 0.27 30.09 6.69
C THR A 225 1.29 29.78 5.60
N LYS A 226 1.54 28.50 5.33
CA LYS A 226 2.55 28.04 4.37
C LYS A 226 1.88 27.43 3.13
N PRO A 227 2.59 27.46 1.97
CA PRO A 227 2.11 26.77 0.79
C PRO A 227 2.27 25.26 0.97
N ALA A 228 1.25 24.63 1.52
CA ALA A 228 1.21 23.20 1.79
C ALA A 228 0.10 22.54 0.97
N SER A 229 0.39 21.36 0.42
CA SER A 229 -0.63 20.48 -0.16
C SER A 229 -1.14 19.55 0.93
N ILE A 230 -2.44 19.58 1.21
CA ILE A 230 -3.06 18.78 2.28
C ILE A 230 -4.06 17.82 1.68
N HIS A 231 -3.87 16.52 1.90
CA HIS A 231 -4.71 15.48 1.36
C HIS A 231 -5.27 14.55 2.44
N PRO A 232 -6.54 14.13 2.32
CA PRO A 232 -7.09 13.09 3.18
C PRO A 232 -6.58 11.72 2.74
N VAL A 233 -6.11 10.93 3.71
CA VAL A 233 -5.69 9.55 3.53
C VAL A 233 -6.50 8.66 4.45
N ARG A 234 -7.02 7.57 3.92
CA ARG A 234 -7.68 6.54 4.72
C ARG A 234 -6.70 5.40 4.98
N VAL A 235 -6.34 5.20 6.23
CA VAL A 235 -5.57 4.05 6.66
C VAL A 235 -6.52 2.90 7.00
N ARG A 236 -6.32 1.75 6.37
CA ARG A 236 -7.07 0.52 6.62
C ARG A 236 -6.20 -0.43 7.43
N GLN A 237 -6.85 -1.24 8.26
CA GLN A 237 -6.14 -2.30 8.98
C GLN A 237 -5.60 -3.34 8.00
N ALA A 238 -4.40 -3.85 8.29
CA ALA A 238 -3.89 -5.04 7.64
C ALA A 238 -4.85 -6.22 7.87
N ASN A 239 -4.93 -7.10 6.91
CA ASN A 239 -5.84 -8.24 6.96
C ASN A 239 -5.20 -9.46 6.31
N ILE A 240 -5.51 -10.62 6.86
CA ILE A 240 -5.24 -11.91 6.24
C ILE A 240 -6.56 -12.63 5.97
N SER A 241 -6.65 -13.33 4.87
CA SER A 241 -7.83 -14.11 4.50
C SER A 241 -7.44 -15.48 3.98
N LEU A 242 -8.26 -16.47 4.28
CA LEU A 242 -8.21 -17.81 3.70
C LEU A 242 -9.45 -18.04 2.85
N ASN A 243 -9.25 -18.53 1.64
CA ASN A 243 -10.31 -19.10 0.85
C ASN A 243 -10.81 -20.41 1.50
N PRO A 244 -11.94 -20.98 1.06
CA PRO A 244 -12.28 -22.35 1.41
C PRO A 244 -11.10 -23.26 1.10
N ILE A 245 -10.74 -24.12 2.07
CA ILE A 245 -9.61 -25.02 1.93
C ILE A 245 -10.02 -26.16 0.98
N ASP A 246 -9.15 -26.45 0.00
CA ASP A 246 -9.33 -27.52 -0.96
C ASP A 246 -10.73 -27.52 -1.62
N THR A 247 -11.40 -28.63 -1.65
CA THR A 247 -12.73 -28.81 -2.27
C THR A 247 -13.82 -28.41 -1.28
N ASP A 248 -14.05 -27.10 -1.17
CA ASP A 248 -15.10 -26.50 -0.32
C ASP A 248 -15.05 -26.96 1.16
N GLY A 249 -13.83 -27.05 1.69
CA GLY A 249 -13.57 -27.49 3.07
C GLY A 249 -13.59 -29.02 3.24
N GLN A 250 -13.49 -29.78 2.17
CA GLN A 250 -13.43 -31.23 2.17
C GLN A 250 -12.30 -31.75 1.30
N ALA A 251 -11.64 -32.81 1.75
CA ALA A 251 -10.65 -33.55 0.97
C ALA A 251 -10.77 -35.05 1.24
N ALA A 252 -10.39 -35.83 0.23
CA ALA A 252 -10.28 -37.26 0.38
C ALA A 252 -8.93 -37.66 0.96
N THR A 253 -8.87 -38.71 1.77
CA THR A 253 -7.63 -39.30 2.30
C THR A 253 -6.70 -39.83 1.19
N THR A 254 -7.19 -39.94 -0.03
CA THR A 254 -6.43 -40.31 -1.23
C THR A 254 -5.88 -39.11 -1.99
N ALA A 255 -6.13 -37.89 -1.53
CA ALA A 255 -5.49 -36.71 -2.11
C ALA A 255 -3.99 -36.72 -1.80
N ASP A 256 -3.18 -36.26 -2.76
CA ASP A 256 -1.73 -36.13 -2.54
C ASP A 256 -1.42 -34.94 -1.63
N THR A 257 -2.15 -33.84 -1.83
CA THR A 257 -1.96 -32.59 -1.09
C THR A 257 -3.29 -31.99 -0.62
N VAL A 258 -3.20 -31.15 0.40
CA VAL A 258 -4.24 -30.21 0.85
C VAL A 258 -3.81 -28.82 0.46
N ASN A 259 -4.64 -28.09 -0.26
CA ASN A 259 -4.33 -26.77 -0.78
C ASN A 259 -5.01 -25.67 0.05
N ALA A 260 -4.21 -24.76 0.58
CA ALA A 260 -4.65 -23.56 1.28
C ALA A 260 -4.24 -22.30 0.50
N SER A 261 -5.21 -21.48 0.13
CA SER A 261 -4.95 -20.23 -0.59
C SER A 261 -5.64 -19.05 0.08
N GLY A 262 -5.13 -17.85 -0.20
CA GLY A 262 -5.67 -16.64 0.40
C GLY A 262 -4.94 -15.39 0.00
N GLU A 263 -5.16 -14.33 0.77
CA GLU A 263 -4.57 -13.03 0.53
C GLU A 263 -4.07 -12.42 1.84
N ILE A 264 -2.88 -11.81 1.80
CA ILE A 264 -2.33 -10.97 2.87
C ILE A 264 -2.29 -9.53 2.37
N ARG A 265 -2.88 -8.62 3.13
CA ARG A 265 -2.86 -7.19 2.82
C ARG A 265 -2.14 -6.42 3.92
N GLY A 266 -1.19 -5.60 3.53
CA GLY A 266 -0.46 -4.72 4.43
C GLY A 266 0.64 -5.38 5.25
N ARG A 267 1.04 -6.59 4.87
CA ARG A 267 2.19 -7.31 5.41
C ARG A 267 2.94 -8.01 4.29
N GLU A 268 4.25 -8.15 4.44
CA GLU A 268 5.08 -8.87 3.47
C GLU A 268 5.05 -10.36 3.68
N THR A 269 4.85 -10.78 4.93
CA THR A 269 4.96 -12.18 5.31
C THR A 269 3.79 -12.64 6.16
N GLY A 270 3.56 -13.94 6.12
CA GLY A 270 2.65 -14.63 7.03
C GLY A 270 3.04 -16.09 7.15
N VAL A 271 2.41 -16.77 8.08
CA VAL A 271 2.61 -18.20 8.31
C VAL A 271 1.27 -18.92 8.17
N ILE A 272 1.25 -19.92 7.30
CA ILE A 272 0.12 -20.82 7.15
C ILE A 272 0.43 -22.10 7.91
N ILE A 273 -0.44 -22.50 8.84
CA ILE A 273 -0.22 -23.64 9.72
C ILE A 273 -1.43 -24.57 9.62
N ALA A 274 -1.22 -25.82 9.26
CA ALA A 274 -2.25 -26.85 9.26
C ALA A 274 -2.03 -27.80 10.45
N VAL A 275 -3.07 -27.98 11.29
CA VAL A 275 -3.03 -28.81 12.49
C VAL A 275 -4.06 -29.92 12.39
N GLY A 276 -3.58 -31.15 12.30
CA GLY A 276 -4.40 -32.36 12.18
C GLY A 276 -4.95 -32.85 13.53
N GLN A 277 -5.93 -33.76 13.44
CA GLN A 277 -6.67 -34.28 14.59
C GLN A 277 -5.78 -34.88 15.70
N ARG A 278 -4.63 -35.48 15.36
CA ARG A 278 -3.70 -36.11 16.31
C ARG A 278 -2.51 -35.23 16.70
N GLY A 279 -2.55 -33.92 16.35
CA GLY A 279 -1.47 -33.00 16.63
C GLY A 279 -0.35 -33.00 15.57
N SER A 280 -0.57 -33.66 14.41
CA SER A 280 0.34 -33.49 13.28
C SER A 280 0.27 -32.05 12.75
N VAL A 281 1.42 -31.49 12.37
CA VAL A 281 1.51 -30.10 11.92
C VAL A 281 2.31 -30.01 10.63
N GLU A 282 1.79 -29.22 9.72
CA GLU A 282 2.53 -28.70 8.57
C GLU A 282 2.46 -27.17 8.59
N SER A 283 3.51 -26.51 8.13
CA SER A 283 3.54 -25.05 8.10
C SER A 283 4.38 -24.53 6.94
N ALA A 284 3.98 -23.37 6.43
CA ALA A 284 4.66 -22.69 5.35
C ALA A 284 4.69 -21.18 5.58
N ILE A 285 5.81 -20.54 5.24
CA ILE A 285 5.93 -19.08 5.19
C ILE A 285 5.46 -18.63 3.81
N VAL A 286 4.69 -17.56 3.79
CA VAL A 286 4.20 -16.91 2.58
C VAL A 286 4.69 -15.47 2.55
N GLU A 287 5.25 -15.06 1.40
CA GLU A 287 5.90 -13.75 1.19
C GLU A 287 5.23 -12.96 0.06
N THR A 288 4.02 -13.36 -0.31
CA THR A 288 3.29 -12.75 -1.42
C THR A 288 1.90 -12.34 -0.99
N THR A 289 1.38 -11.26 -1.59
CA THR A 289 0.02 -10.77 -1.32
C THR A 289 -1.03 -11.86 -1.56
N ASN A 290 -0.93 -12.59 -2.67
CA ASN A 290 -1.76 -13.77 -2.93
C ASN A 290 -0.91 -15.01 -2.75
N PHE A 291 -1.37 -15.93 -1.94
CA PHE A 291 -0.65 -17.16 -1.67
C PHE A 291 -1.45 -18.41 -2.00
N SER A 292 -0.74 -19.47 -2.33
CA SER A 292 -1.25 -20.83 -2.45
C SER A 292 -0.18 -21.77 -1.88
N VAL A 293 -0.55 -22.55 -0.88
CA VAL A 293 0.32 -23.48 -0.17
C VAL A 293 -0.27 -24.87 -0.27
N GLU A 294 0.58 -25.85 -0.55
CA GLU A 294 0.22 -27.26 -0.59
C GLU A 294 0.87 -27.99 0.58
N PHE A 295 0.07 -28.71 1.37
CA PHE A 295 0.54 -29.57 2.45
C PHE A 295 0.37 -31.03 2.06
N PRO A 296 1.33 -31.91 2.34
CA PRO A 296 1.18 -33.35 2.10
C PRO A 296 -0.01 -33.91 2.89
N ALA A 297 -1.00 -34.45 2.20
CA ALA A 297 -2.21 -34.97 2.88
C ALA A 297 -1.90 -36.18 3.76
N GLU A 298 -0.86 -36.94 3.42
CA GLU A 298 -0.38 -38.11 4.18
C GLU A 298 0.10 -37.79 5.59
N THR A 299 0.50 -36.52 5.86
CA THR A 299 0.86 -36.06 7.21
C THR A 299 -0.31 -36.09 8.15
N PHE A 300 -1.52 -35.98 7.64
CA PHE A 300 -2.73 -35.86 8.44
C PHE A 300 -3.50 -37.17 8.52
N SER A 301 -3.98 -37.50 9.70
CA SER A 301 -4.97 -38.57 9.86
C SER A 301 -6.36 -38.07 9.53
N GLN A 302 -7.25 -39.00 9.14
CA GLN A 302 -8.67 -38.73 8.95
C GLN A 302 -9.27 -37.95 10.12
N GLY A 303 -10.04 -36.90 9.81
CA GLY A 303 -10.67 -36.01 10.77
C GLY A 303 -10.65 -34.55 10.34
N ILE A 304 -10.84 -33.65 11.29
CA ILE A 304 -10.82 -32.21 11.07
C ILE A 304 -9.39 -31.65 11.18
N ILE A 305 -8.94 -30.98 10.13
CA ILE A 305 -7.69 -30.22 10.09
C ILE A 305 -8.05 -28.75 10.24
N ASP A 306 -7.44 -28.05 11.22
CA ASP A 306 -7.55 -26.59 11.33
C ASP A 306 -6.40 -25.94 10.55
N VAL A 307 -6.73 -25.08 9.60
CA VAL A 307 -5.75 -24.32 8.85
C VAL A 307 -5.79 -22.87 9.33
N PHE A 308 -4.69 -22.44 9.90
CA PHE A 308 -4.48 -21.08 10.36
C PHE A 308 -3.72 -20.29 9.32
N ALA A 309 -4.12 -19.06 9.08
CA ALA A 309 -3.30 -18.07 8.43
C ALA A 309 -3.04 -16.94 9.42
N VAL A 310 -1.79 -16.68 9.70
CA VAL A 310 -1.34 -15.70 10.70
C VAL A 310 -0.36 -14.75 10.06
N SER A 311 -0.48 -13.47 10.39
CA SER A 311 0.44 -12.44 9.94
C SER A 311 0.88 -11.59 11.12
N PRO A 312 2.11 -11.05 11.16
CA PRO A 312 2.55 -10.22 12.28
C PRO A 312 1.72 -8.95 12.39
N GLY A 313 1.68 -8.39 13.57
CA GLY A 313 1.02 -7.14 13.92
C GLY A 313 1.65 -5.89 13.28
N ARG A 314 1.28 -4.69 13.77
CA ARG A 314 1.81 -3.39 13.28
C ARG A 314 3.29 -3.22 13.55
N ASP A 315 3.78 -3.82 14.63
CA ASP A 315 5.19 -3.83 15.02
C ASP A 315 6.03 -4.84 14.27
N MET A 316 5.44 -5.58 13.31
CA MET A 316 6.08 -6.62 12.51
C MET A 316 6.58 -7.82 13.33
N GLN A 317 6.06 -8.00 14.54
CA GLN A 317 6.36 -9.13 15.42
C GLN A 317 5.11 -9.99 15.61
N PHE A 318 5.29 -11.25 16.00
CA PHE A 318 4.21 -12.09 16.46
C PHE A 318 4.11 -12.00 17.99
N GLY A 319 2.88 -11.85 18.49
CA GLY A 319 2.65 -11.67 19.91
C GLY A 319 3.32 -10.41 20.44
N ASP A 320 4.17 -10.57 21.45
CA ASP A 320 5.03 -9.54 22.03
C ASP A 320 6.49 -9.59 21.51
N GLY A 321 6.76 -10.37 20.46
CA GLY A 321 8.10 -10.58 19.89
C GLY A 321 8.99 -11.56 20.66
N ASN A 322 8.43 -12.26 21.64
CA ASN A 322 9.18 -13.19 22.49
C ASN A 322 8.93 -14.67 22.13
N ILE A 323 8.73 -15.00 20.84
CA ILE A 323 8.58 -16.40 20.42
C ILE A 323 9.76 -17.22 20.94
N PRO A 324 9.52 -18.35 21.64
CA PRO A 324 10.58 -19.20 22.14
C PRO A 324 11.49 -19.71 21.04
N LYS A 325 12.78 -19.36 21.09
CA LYS A 325 13.78 -19.76 20.08
C LYS A 325 14.59 -20.97 20.60
N ARG A 326 14.86 -21.89 19.71
CA ARG A 326 15.78 -23.01 20.01
C ARG A 326 17.22 -22.47 20.10
N GLU A 327 18.03 -22.93 21.06
CA GLU A 327 19.44 -22.51 21.21
C GLU A 327 20.28 -22.72 19.94
N SER A 328 19.88 -23.65 19.07
CA SER A 328 20.57 -23.93 17.79
C SER A 328 20.08 -23.06 16.61
N ALA A 329 19.13 -22.16 16.81
CA ALA A 329 18.47 -21.39 15.74
C ALA A 329 19.09 -20.00 15.56
N ASN A 330 20.42 -19.91 15.57
CA ASN A 330 21.14 -18.64 15.34
C ASN A 330 20.97 -18.06 13.92
N ASP A 331 20.35 -18.80 12.99
CA ASP A 331 20.16 -18.41 11.60
C ASP A 331 18.70 -18.03 11.27
N ILE A 332 17.83 -17.87 12.29
CA ILE A 332 16.44 -17.45 12.04
C ILE A 332 16.41 -15.94 11.85
N ASN A 333 16.27 -15.53 10.59
CA ASN A 333 16.38 -14.13 10.18
C ASN A 333 15.04 -13.39 10.09
N SER A 334 13.91 -14.05 10.40
CA SER A 334 12.58 -13.43 10.36
C SER A 334 11.67 -13.97 11.46
N GLU A 335 10.71 -13.14 11.90
CA GLU A 335 9.69 -13.53 12.88
C GLU A 335 8.80 -14.69 12.36
N SER A 336 8.48 -14.69 11.05
CA SER A 336 7.72 -15.79 10.44
C SER A 336 8.47 -17.13 10.52
N ALA A 337 9.79 -17.12 10.31
CA ALA A 337 10.62 -18.31 10.47
C ALA A 337 10.74 -18.75 11.94
N ALA A 338 10.75 -17.80 12.87
CA ALA A 338 10.75 -18.09 14.29
C ALA A 338 9.45 -18.79 14.73
N LEU A 339 8.29 -18.27 14.32
CA LEU A 339 6.99 -18.88 14.61
C LEU A 339 6.88 -20.28 13.98
N GLN A 340 7.25 -20.41 12.70
CA GLN A 340 7.24 -21.69 12.01
C GLN A 340 8.09 -22.73 12.75
N ALA A 341 9.36 -22.38 13.06
CA ALA A 341 10.29 -23.28 13.74
C ALA A 341 9.78 -23.69 15.14
N TYR A 342 9.17 -22.74 15.86
CA TYR A 342 8.60 -23.05 17.18
C TYR A 342 7.41 -24.01 17.09
N ILE A 343 6.49 -23.80 16.17
CA ILE A 343 5.34 -24.68 15.96
C ILE A 343 5.77 -26.08 15.53
N GLN A 344 6.77 -26.20 14.65
CA GLN A 344 7.34 -27.50 14.27
C GLN A 344 7.98 -28.21 15.48
N LEU A 345 8.76 -27.47 16.28
CA LEU A 345 9.40 -28.01 17.48
C LEU A 345 8.40 -28.62 18.46
N ILE A 346 7.30 -27.93 18.74
CA ILE A 346 6.29 -28.44 19.67
C ILE A 346 5.55 -29.65 19.12
N SER A 347 5.41 -29.78 17.81
CA SER A 347 4.79 -30.95 17.18
C SER A 347 5.70 -32.18 17.22
N GLU A 348 7.03 -31.99 17.07
CA GLU A 348 8.02 -33.07 17.02
C GLU A 348 8.46 -33.58 18.40
N GLU A 349 8.66 -32.67 19.36
CA GLU A 349 9.29 -33.02 20.65
C GLU A 349 8.29 -33.36 21.76
N ARG A 350 7.00 -33.10 21.60
CA ARG A 350 6.05 -33.13 22.71
C ARG A 350 4.70 -33.65 22.27
N ASP A 351 4.44 -34.79 21.90
CA ASP A 351 3.11 -35.43 21.68
C ASP A 351 1.88 -34.53 22.02
N TYR A 352 1.92 -33.27 21.59
CA TYR A 352 0.83 -32.32 21.83
C TYR A 352 -0.41 -32.70 21.04
N THR A 353 -1.55 -32.60 21.69
CA THR A 353 -2.84 -32.72 21.03
C THR A 353 -3.11 -31.49 20.11
N LYS A 354 -4.00 -31.67 19.14
CA LYS A 354 -4.50 -30.56 18.31
C LYS A 354 -4.87 -29.32 19.14
N GLN A 355 -5.60 -29.50 20.24
CA GLN A 355 -6.05 -28.40 21.11
C GLN A 355 -4.88 -27.66 21.79
N GLN A 356 -3.85 -28.39 22.20
CA GLN A 356 -2.67 -27.80 22.83
C GLN A 356 -1.89 -26.99 21.84
N ILE A 357 -1.67 -27.51 20.62
CA ILE A 357 -0.99 -26.78 19.53
C ILE A 357 -1.78 -25.52 19.13
N THR A 358 -3.09 -25.64 18.93
CA THR A 358 -3.99 -24.53 18.69
C THR A 358 -3.88 -23.46 19.79
N SER A 359 -3.81 -23.88 21.05
CA SER A 359 -3.65 -22.94 22.17
C SER A 359 -2.31 -22.22 22.12
N VAL A 360 -1.23 -22.91 21.76
CA VAL A 360 0.10 -22.30 21.59
C VAL A 360 0.06 -21.29 20.46
N ILE A 361 -0.49 -21.65 19.29
CA ILE A 361 -0.60 -20.70 18.15
C ILE A 361 -1.29 -19.41 18.61
N TYR A 362 -2.42 -19.49 19.30
CA TYR A 362 -3.13 -18.30 19.78
C TYR A 362 -2.35 -17.54 20.85
N ASN A 363 -1.64 -18.22 21.75
CA ASN A 363 -0.90 -17.57 22.84
C ASN A 363 0.34 -16.83 22.36
N GLU A 364 1.01 -17.35 21.33
CA GLU A 364 2.19 -16.72 20.72
C GLU A 364 1.81 -15.71 19.62
N THR A 365 0.52 -15.49 19.39
CA THR A 365 0.01 -14.56 18.38
C THR A 365 -1.13 -13.72 18.95
N SER A 366 -2.31 -13.81 18.42
CA SER A 366 -3.45 -12.92 18.65
C SER A 366 -3.96 -12.81 20.10
N ARG A 367 -3.59 -13.72 21.00
CA ARG A 367 -3.98 -13.70 22.43
C ARG A 367 -2.86 -13.24 23.35
N ASP A 368 -1.71 -13.01 22.82
CA ASP A 368 -0.61 -12.47 23.60
C ASP A 368 -0.88 -11.03 24.04
N THR A 369 -0.14 -10.60 25.07
CA THR A 369 -0.32 -9.25 25.62
C THR A 369 0.00 -8.18 24.58
N ALA A 370 -0.96 -7.28 24.35
CA ALA A 370 -0.86 -6.19 23.37
C ALA A 370 -0.70 -6.61 21.90
N SER A 371 -0.87 -7.89 21.57
CA SER A 371 -0.83 -8.36 20.18
C SER A 371 -1.98 -7.81 19.35
N ASP A 372 -1.68 -7.43 18.12
CA ASP A 372 -2.65 -7.06 17.09
C ASP A 372 -2.52 -7.93 15.83
N ASP A 373 -1.98 -9.13 15.97
CA ASP A 373 -1.78 -10.09 14.90
C ASP A 373 -3.11 -10.51 14.27
N PRO A 374 -3.30 -10.29 12.96
CA PRO A 374 -4.44 -10.85 12.27
C PRO A 374 -4.29 -12.35 12.11
N ILE A 375 -5.31 -13.08 12.54
CA ILE A 375 -5.41 -14.53 12.42
C ILE A 375 -6.76 -14.94 11.83
N VAL A 376 -6.73 -15.88 10.91
CA VAL A 376 -7.94 -16.50 10.31
C VAL A 376 -7.77 -18.00 10.38
N VAL A 377 -8.86 -18.70 10.72
CA VAL A 377 -8.91 -20.16 10.77
C VAL A 377 -9.99 -20.68 9.85
N ARG A 378 -9.67 -21.75 9.13
CA ARG A 378 -10.60 -22.54 8.33
C ARG A 378 -10.44 -24.01 8.69
N GLU A 379 -11.56 -24.72 8.71
CA GLU A 379 -11.58 -26.16 8.92
C GLU A 379 -11.63 -26.88 7.58
N LEU A 380 -10.91 -28.00 7.51
CA LEU A 380 -10.98 -28.97 6.43
C LEU A 380 -11.37 -30.33 7.00
N GLN A 381 -12.38 -30.97 6.42
CA GLN A 381 -12.74 -32.35 6.72
C GLN A 381 -11.96 -33.30 5.82
N LEU A 382 -11.00 -34.03 6.36
CA LEU A 382 -10.31 -35.12 5.66
C LEU A 382 -11.03 -36.44 5.95
N SER A 383 -11.56 -37.08 4.91
CA SER A 383 -12.33 -38.33 5.04
C SER A 383 -12.07 -39.29 3.88
N ASP A 384 -12.48 -40.52 4.04
CA ASP A 384 -12.41 -41.46 2.92
C ASP A 384 -13.11 -40.91 1.68
N PRO A 385 -12.69 -41.27 0.46
CA PRO A 385 -13.35 -40.86 -0.77
C PRO A 385 -14.84 -41.17 -0.71
N THR A 386 -15.66 -40.23 -1.12
CA THR A 386 -17.13 -40.36 -1.19
C THR A 386 -17.63 -39.88 -2.53
N ILE A 387 -18.69 -40.51 -3.00
CA ILE A 387 -19.44 -40.07 -4.18
C ILE A 387 -20.93 -40.30 -3.96
N SER A 388 -21.77 -39.34 -4.32
CA SER A 388 -23.21 -39.44 -4.27
C SER A 388 -23.83 -39.15 -5.64
N ILE A 389 -25.05 -39.62 -5.85
CA ILE A 389 -25.94 -39.23 -6.94
C ILE A 389 -27.10 -38.47 -6.34
N ASP A 390 -27.31 -37.21 -6.71
CA ASP A 390 -28.41 -36.39 -6.23
C ASP A 390 -29.55 -36.35 -7.26
N VAL A 391 -29.19 -36.24 -8.53
CA VAL A 391 -30.13 -36.28 -9.68
C VAL A 391 -29.69 -37.37 -10.64
N PRO A 392 -30.61 -38.15 -11.20
CA PRO A 392 -32.05 -38.16 -11.04
C PRO A 392 -32.51 -38.75 -9.69
N ALA A 393 -33.77 -38.51 -9.32
CA ALA A 393 -34.37 -39.18 -8.18
C ALA A 393 -34.48 -40.70 -8.43
N ALA A 394 -34.47 -41.49 -7.37
CA ALA A 394 -34.64 -42.92 -7.47
C ALA A 394 -35.98 -43.27 -8.15
N ASN A 395 -35.96 -44.25 -9.10
CA ASN A 395 -37.11 -44.69 -9.88
C ASN A 395 -37.78 -43.60 -10.74
N GLN A 396 -37.05 -42.53 -11.05
CA GLN A 396 -37.52 -41.47 -11.95
C GLN A 396 -37.73 -42.03 -13.36
N ASN A 397 -38.88 -41.69 -13.97
CA ASN A 397 -39.17 -42.01 -15.36
C ASN A 397 -38.43 -41.03 -16.28
N ILE A 398 -37.69 -41.55 -17.20
CA ILE A 398 -36.91 -40.80 -18.21
C ILE A 398 -37.39 -41.26 -19.60
N PRO A 399 -37.97 -40.39 -20.44
CA PRO A 399 -38.35 -40.74 -21.81
C PRO A 399 -37.14 -41.17 -22.65
N GLU A 400 -37.34 -42.16 -23.52
CA GLU A 400 -36.33 -42.54 -24.50
C GLU A 400 -36.00 -41.35 -25.42
N GLY A 401 -34.73 -41.17 -25.70
CA GLY A 401 -34.22 -40.08 -26.54
C GLY A 401 -33.94 -38.79 -25.82
N GLU A 402 -34.38 -38.61 -24.59
CA GLU A 402 -34.00 -37.50 -23.75
C GLU A 402 -32.54 -37.63 -23.26
N ARG A 403 -31.93 -36.51 -22.97
CA ARG A 403 -30.62 -36.46 -22.36
C ARG A 403 -30.77 -36.61 -20.84
N LEU A 404 -30.35 -37.75 -20.31
CA LEU A 404 -30.31 -37.97 -18.87
C LEU A 404 -29.18 -37.13 -18.25
N ILE A 405 -29.54 -36.20 -17.40
CA ILE A 405 -28.57 -35.43 -16.58
C ILE A 405 -28.36 -36.19 -15.27
N VAL A 406 -27.11 -36.41 -14.92
CA VAL A 406 -26.71 -37.03 -13.66
C VAL A 406 -25.79 -36.06 -12.94
N ASN A 407 -26.13 -35.71 -11.71
CA ASN A 407 -25.26 -34.89 -10.86
C ASN A 407 -25.24 -35.41 -9.42
N GLY A 408 -24.27 -34.95 -8.69
CA GLY A 408 -24.09 -35.36 -7.30
C GLY A 408 -22.91 -34.63 -6.62
N THR A 409 -22.48 -35.18 -5.51
CA THR A 409 -21.37 -34.64 -4.72
C THR A 409 -20.25 -35.65 -4.57
N THR A 410 -19.03 -35.13 -4.35
CA THR A 410 -17.83 -35.91 -4.01
C THR A 410 -16.86 -35.04 -3.20
N ASN A 411 -16.04 -35.63 -2.35
CA ASN A 411 -14.92 -34.98 -1.67
C ASN A 411 -13.57 -35.22 -2.38
N VAL A 412 -13.58 -35.84 -3.56
CA VAL A 412 -12.38 -36.07 -4.38
C VAL A 412 -12.20 -34.91 -5.30
N GLY A 413 -11.09 -34.16 -5.14
CA GLY A 413 -10.76 -33.00 -6.00
C GLY A 413 -10.36 -33.38 -7.41
N LEU A 414 -10.30 -32.38 -8.28
CA LEU A 414 -10.04 -32.48 -9.74
C LEU A 414 -8.77 -33.19 -10.12
N ASP A 415 -7.71 -33.02 -9.34
CA ASP A 415 -6.39 -33.56 -9.71
C ASP A 415 -6.35 -35.08 -9.64
N ASN A 416 -7.40 -35.71 -9.12
CA ASN A 416 -7.47 -37.14 -8.87
C ASN A 416 -8.66 -37.88 -9.48
N GLY A 417 -9.52 -37.25 -10.31
CA GLY A 417 -10.62 -38.08 -10.71
C GLY A 417 -11.51 -37.70 -11.88
N LEU A 418 -11.37 -38.45 -12.96
CA LEU A 418 -12.48 -38.67 -13.89
C LEU A 418 -13.54 -39.51 -13.19
N ILE A 419 -14.76 -38.99 -13.12
CA ILE A 419 -15.92 -39.76 -12.66
C ILE A 419 -16.42 -40.61 -13.82
N ASP A 420 -16.38 -41.91 -13.67
CA ASP A 420 -16.98 -42.83 -14.59
C ASP A 420 -18.48 -42.97 -14.30
N ILE A 421 -19.30 -42.63 -15.28
CA ILE A 421 -20.76 -42.76 -15.21
C ILE A 421 -21.20 -43.87 -16.17
N SER A 422 -21.87 -44.87 -15.66
CA SER A 422 -22.48 -45.94 -16.48
C SER A 422 -23.96 -46.07 -16.21
N LEU A 423 -24.71 -46.35 -17.27
CA LEU A 423 -26.12 -46.71 -17.23
C LEU A 423 -26.28 -48.16 -17.71
N ASN A 424 -26.67 -49.03 -16.81
CA ASN A 424 -26.71 -50.46 -17.04
C ASN A 424 -28.14 -50.99 -16.98
N GLY A 425 -28.65 -51.56 -18.07
CA GLY A 425 -29.90 -52.32 -18.17
C GLY A 425 -29.64 -53.82 -18.27
N GLN A 426 -30.66 -54.60 -18.52
CA GLN A 426 -30.53 -56.05 -18.59
C GLN A 426 -29.59 -56.52 -19.73
N ASN A 427 -29.60 -55.85 -20.89
CA ASN A 427 -28.80 -56.25 -22.06
C ASN A 427 -28.04 -55.06 -22.67
N GLU A 428 -28.10 -53.89 -22.08
CA GLU A 428 -27.57 -52.64 -22.63
C GLU A 428 -26.77 -51.88 -21.59
N SER A 429 -25.66 -51.30 -22.02
CA SER A 429 -24.84 -50.46 -21.15
C SER A 429 -24.32 -49.25 -21.92
N VAL A 430 -24.44 -48.07 -21.33
CA VAL A 430 -23.91 -46.82 -21.88
C VAL A 430 -22.97 -46.21 -20.85
N ARG A 431 -21.83 -45.67 -21.31
CA ARG A 431 -20.85 -45.02 -20.48
C ARG A 431 -20.72 -43.53 -20.85
N ALA A 432 -20.47 -42.72 -19.85
CA ALA A 432 -20.11 -41.31 -19.95
C ALA A 432 -19.07 -41.00 -18.91
N GLY A 433 -18.38 -39.87 -19.07
CA GLY A 433 -17.47 -39.35 -18.07
C GLY A 433 -17.93 -37.99 -17.58
N SER A 434 -17.54 -37.62 -16.42
CA SER A 434 -17.69 -36.26 -15.86
C SER A 434 -16.40 -35.83 -15.16
N ILE A 435 -16.21 -34.52 -15.04
CA ILE A 435 -15.09 -33.92 -14.35
C ILE A 435 -15.67 -33.03 -13.25
N VAL A 436 -15.08 -33.09 -12.06
CA VAL A 436 -15.37 -32.14 -10.98
C VAL A 436 -14.63 -30.86 -11.29
N SER A 437 -15.26 -29.70 -11.12
CA SER A 437 -14.55 -28.41 -11.23
C SER A 437 -13.64 -28.19 -10.02
N ARG A 438 -12.48 -27.59 -10.24
CA ARG A 438 -11.50 -27.34 -9.16
C ARG A 438 -12.14 -26.52 -8.03
N GLY A 439 -11.99 -26.97 -6.79
CA GLY A 439 -12.55 -26.31 -5.61
C GLY A 439 -14.04 -26.57 -5.39
N GLU A 440 -14.69 -27.42 -6.21
CA GLU A 440 -16.10 -27.78 -6.07
C GLU A 440 -16.26 -29.21 -5.54
N THR A 441 -17.29 -29.42 -4.74
CA THR A 441 -17.73 -30.74 -4.29
C THR A 441 -18.78 -31.36 -5.19
N THR A 442 -19.26 -30.63 -6.20
CA THR A 442 -20.34 -31.04 -7.09
C THR A 442 -19.79 -31.47 -8.43
N TRP A 443 -20.44 -32.51 -9.00
CA TRP A 443 -20.13 -32.99 -10.33
C TRP A 443 -21.38 -33.09 -11.16
N ASN A 444 -21.22 -32.99 -12.49
CA ASN A 444 -22.31 -33.04 -13.45
C ASN A 444 -21.90 -33.83 -14.69
N GLY A 445 -22.71 -34.77 -15.06
CA GLY A 445 -22.56 -35.56 -16.26
C GLY A 445 -23.86 -35.75 -17.03
N SER A 446 -23.77 -36.33 -18.22
CA SER A 446 -24.97 -36.61 -18.99
C SER A 446 -24.82 -37.86 -19.85
N ILE A 447 -25.90 -38.63 -19.97
CA ILE A 447 -25.96 -39.82 -20.73
C ILE A 447 -27.06 -39.66 -21.81
N ARG A 448 -26.81 -40.16 -23.02
CA ARG A 448 -27.81 -40.20 -24.07
C ARG A 448 -28.64 -41.46 -23.91
N THR A 449 -29.96 -41.31 -23.84
CA THR A 449 -30.90 -42.45 -23.70
C THR A 449 -31.49 -42.93 -25.04
N LYS A 450 -31.12 -42.28 -26.14
CA LYS A 450 -31.59 -42.61 -27.49
C LYS A 450 -31.18 -44.04 -27.87
N GLY A 451 -32.18 -44.87 -28.21
CA GLY A 451 -31.99 -46.26 -28.66
C GLY A 451 -31.96 -47.26 -27.51
N LEU A 452 -32.22 -46.81 -26.26
CA LEU A 452 -32.38 -47.70 -25.13
C LEU A 452 -33.82 -48.30 -25.10
N SER A 453 -33.89 -49.55 -24.73
CA SER A 453 -35.19 -50.22 -24.55
C SER A 453 -35.88 -49.72 -23.29
N SER A 454 -37.24 -49.70 -23.29
CA SER A 454 -37.95 -49.38 -22.04
C SER A 454 -37.69 -50.42 -20.96
N GLY A 455 -37.49 -49.97 -19.74
CA GLY A 455 -37.16 -50.87 -18.62
C GLY A 455 -36.41 -50.17 -17.47
N THR A 456 -36.09 -50.94 -16.47
CA THR A 456 -35.31 -50.45 -15.31
C THR A 456 -33.83 -50.48 -15.65
N TYR A 457 -33.16 -49.36 -15.36
CA TYR A 457 -31.72 -49.19 -15.53
C TYR A 457 -31.10 -48.75 -14.21
N THR A 458 -29.86 -49.16 -13.99
CA THR A 458 -29.05 -48.69 -12.84
C THR A 458 -27.98 -47.73 -13.34
N ILE A 459 -28.05 -46.49 -12.86
CA ILE A 459 -26.93 -45.55 -12.95
C ILE A 459 -25.90 -45.98 -11.91
N SER A 460 -24.65 -46.15 -12.36
CA SER A 460 -23.52 -46.37 -11.46
C SER A 460 -22.48 -45.27 -11.73
N VAL A 461 -22.05 -44.58 -10.68
CA VAL A 461 -20.99 -43.59 -10.73
C VAL A 461 -19.83 -44.08 -9.86
N GLU A 462 -18.63 -43.92 -10.40
CA GLU A 462 -17.43 -44.43 -9.74
C GLU A 462 -16.30 -43.39 -9.78
N ILE A 463 -15.61 -43.22 -8.66
CA ILE A 463 -14.38 -42.41 -8.51
C ILE A 463 -13.47 -43.10 -7.49
N GLN A 464 -12.21 -43.30 -7.81
CA GLN A 464 -11.21 -43.89 -6.91
C GLN A 464 -11.69 -45.14 -6.14
N GLY A 465 -12.42 -46.03 -6.84
CA GLY A 465 -12.94 -47.27 -6.27
C GLY A 465 -14.22 -47.11 -5.40
N GLN A 466 -14.68 -45.90 -5.19
CA GLN A 466 -15.98 -45.64 -4.53
C GLN A 466 -17.09 -45.62 -5.57
N THR A 467 -18.21 -46.26 -5.27
CA THR A 467 -19.33 -46.42 -6.20
C THR A 467 -20.63 -45.99 -5.53
N SER A 468 -21.39 -45.14 -6.23
CA SER A 468 -22.80 -44.85 -5.91
C SER A 468 -23.71 -45.38 -6.99
N ARG A 469 -24.88 -45.87 -6.63
CA ARG A 469 -25.84 -46.47 -7.56
C ARG A 469 -27.24 -45.92 -7.39
N ARG A 470 -27.97 -45.75 -8.53
CA ARG A 470 -29.35 -45.28 -8.52
C ARG A 470 -30.15 -45.92 -9.62
N GLU A 471 -31.32 -46.43 -9.29
CA GLU A 471 -32.24 -47.00 -10.28
C GLU A 471 -33.14 -45.93 -10.90
N ILE A 472 -33.38 -46.04 -12.19
CA ILE A 472 -34.31 -45.22 -12.97
C ILE A 472 -35.11 -46.10 -13.93
N VAL A 473 -36.16 -45.56 -14.51
CA VAL A 473 -36.99 -46.25 -15.48
C VAL A 473 -36.96 -45.50 -16.82
N ILE A 474 -36.50 -46.14 -17.88
CA ILE A 474 -36.64 -45.64 -19.24
C ILE A 474 -38.03 -45.99 -19.75
N THR A 475 -38.74 -44.98 -20.23
CA THR A 475 -40.09 -45.10 -20.80
C THR A 475 -40.08 -44.73 -22.28
N GLN A 476 -40.95 -45.39 -23.07
CA GLN A 476 -41.15 -45.00 -24.47
C GLN A 476 -41.95 -43.72 -24.60
#